data_56d1db31488148d6accf2177ad25ebbe
#
_entry.id   56d1db31488148d6accf2177ad25ebbe
#
_cell.length_a   1.000
_cell.length_b   1.000
_cell.length_c   1.000
_cell.angle_alpha   90.00
_cell.angle_beta   90.00
_cell.angle_gamma   90.00
#
_symmetry.space_group_name_H-M   'P 1'
#
loop_
_entity.id
_entity.type
_entity.pdbx_description
1 polymer ?
#
loop_
_entity_poly.entity_id
_entity_poly.type
_entity_poly.pdbx_seq_one_letter_code
_entity_poly.pdbx_strand_id
1 'polypeptide(L)'
;MVFEKMLDKQIREEFIAYRENQIGKNPFFWDQFVAYLRSDDCPKDIRRLMDGEYFIDPPTRILLKKKYSEKKRVVFRHELRDKFLLTLIGFVLHDYDDIFSESLYSFRRQRTACSLITKIKLLDDIESKWVLKSDFKSYGESVNVKILYEQLEKIMSDDIKFLSFIKKFLLDKRYFWRGKLIDDELCLKTGSPLTNFFENVYAMEIDDIMTNISVLYGRYGDDIVAFFNSEKEAIEAKEILGETMKKLGLSFNERKTSITGPGESIEVLGLKITGREVDIADSSIEKIKYRYTRKAKKLLIMKRKNKLDSELMMKDFINFTNRRFFYLEEDRHELNWCKWAFPIITRVDSLKEIDHIIQDCIRYLGSGKKSDSKYRIRYKQMQQLGYRSLVHYFYHREKFSENPYIPEVLDIPYISGVVTE
;
A
#
# COMPACT_ATOMS: atom_id res chain seq x y z
N MET A 1 -23.56 16.36 5.10
CA MET A 1 -22.31 17.13 5.31
C MET A 1 -21.34 16.31 6.16
N VAL A 2 -20.04 16.51 6.02
CA VAL A 2 -19.01 15.63 6.63
C VAL A 2 -19.09 15.62 8.16
N PHE A 3 -19.11 16.78 8.80
CA PHE A 3 -19.13 16.85 10.27
C PHE A 3 -20.39 16.29 10.90
N GLU A 4 -21.57 16.48 10.28
CA GLU A 4 -22.82 15.90 10.74
C GLU A 4 -22.79 14.37 10.74
N LYS A 5 -22.21 13.77 9.68
CA LYS A 5 -21.99 12.32 9.62
C LYS A 5 -21.03 11.84 10.71
N MET A 6 -19.95 12.59 11.00
CA MET A 6 -19.05 12.25 12.10
C MET A 6 -19.74 12.31 13.47
N LEU A 7 -20.70 13.22 13.67
CA LEU A 7 -21.49 13.35 14.91
C LEU A 7 -22.48 12.19 15.08
N ASP A 8 -22.86 11.52 14.01
CA ASP A 8 -23.75 10.37 14.08
C ASP A 8 -23.02 9.18 14.76
N LYS A 9 -23.63 8.67 15.85
CA LYS A 9 -23.09 7.53 16.58
C LYS A 9 -23.11 6.27 15.71
N GLN A 10 -24.11 6.09 14.86
CA GLN A 10 -24.22 4.94 13.99
C GLN A 10 -23.05 4.90 13.00
N ILE A 11 -22.71 6.01 12.38
CA ILE A 11 -21.56 6.12 11.45
C ILE A 11 -20.24 5.78 12.16
N ARG A 12 -20.06 6.20 13.42
CA ARG A 12 -18.87 5.82 14.18
C ARG A 12 -18.79 4.32 14.49
N GLU A 13 -19.93 3.68 14.82
CA GLU A 13 -19.96 2.22 15.02
C GLU A 13 -19.79 1.46 13.69
N GLU A 14 -20.35 1.94 12.58
CA GLU A 14 -20.10 1.40 11.23
C GLU A 14 -18.62 1.48 10.88
N PHE A 15 -17.94 2.59 11.20
CA PHE A 15 -16.51 2.70 11.00
C PHE A 15 -15.72 1.68 11.85
N ILE A 16 -16.10 1.49 13.10
CA ILE A 16 -15.47 0.49 13.97
C ILE A 16 -15.63 -0.90 13.36
N ALA A 17 -16.86 -1.30 12.99
CA ALA A 17 -17.15 -2.58 12.38
C ALA A 17 -16.41 -2.79 11.04
N TYR A 18 -16.37 -1.75 10.20
CA TYR A 18 -15.62 -1.78 8.94
C TYR A 18 -14.12 -2.05 9.17
N ARG A 19 -13.52 -1.39 10.15
CA ARG A 19 -12.09 -1.54 10.46
C ARG A 19 -11.79 -2.84 11.20
N GLU A 20 -12.70 -3.36 12.01
CA GLU A 20 -12.54 -4.66 12.68
C GLU A 20 -12.37 -5.81 11.69
N ASN A 21 -12.98 -5.70 10.55
CA ASN A 21 -12.86 -6.68 9.47
C ASN A 21 -11.63 -6.46 8.57
N GLN A 22 -10.85 -5.39 8.78
CA GLN A 22 -9.65 -5.11 7.98
C GLN A 22 -8.39 -5.71 8.62
N ILE A 23 -7.58 -6.31 7.76
CA ILE A 23 -6.30 -6.89 8.13
C ILE A 23 -5.31 -5.77 8.43
N GLY A 24 -4.51 -5.92 9.49
CA GLY A 24 -3.37 -5.06 9.76
C GLY A 24 -3.62 -3.92 10.72
N LYS A 25 -4.45 -4.12 11.72
CA LYS A 25 -4.60 -3.17 12.84
C LYS A 25 -3.32 -3.15 13.69
N ASN A 26 -2.93 -1.96 14.14
CA ASN A 26 -2.06 -1.82 15.31
C ASN A 26 -2.96 -1.88 16.55
N PRO A 27 -2.93 -2.94 17.39
CA PRO A 27 -3.88 -3.12 18.49
C PRO A 27 -3.88 -1.91 19.43
N PHE A 28 -2.70 -1.46 19.83
CA PHE A 28 -2.56 -0.32 20.74
C PHE A 28 -3.19 0.97 20.20
N PHE A 29 -3.00 1.27 18.91
CA PHE A 29 -3.62 2.42 18.27
C PHE A 29 -5.13 2.21 18.14
N TRP A 30 -5.55 1.00 17.79
CA TRP A 30 -6.94 0.67 17.54
C TRP A 30 -7.78 0.76 18.80
N ASP A 31 -7.33 0.17 19.90
CA ASP A 31 -8.05 0.18 21.17
C ASP A 31 -8.25 1.60 21.70
N GLN A 32 -7.21 2.44 21.60
CA GLN A 32 -7.32 3.86 21.97
C GLN A 32 -8.28 4.62 21.06
N PHE A 33 -8.27 4.30 19.75
CA PHE A 33 -9.14 4.93 18.79
C PHE A 33 -10.62 4.56 19.02
N VAL A 34 -10.92 3.29 19.25
CA VAL A 34 -12.28 2.83 19.58
C VAL A 34 -12.76 3.47 20.90
N ALA A 35 -11.92 3.49 21.91
CA ALA A 35 -12.24 4.16 23.17
C ALA A 35 -12.55 5.65 22.96
N TYR A 36 -11.78 6.36 22.14
CA TYR A 36 -12.04 7.75 21.80
C TYR A 36 -13.36 7.92 21.02
N LEU A 37 -13.63 7.10 20.00
CA LEU A 37 -14.86 7.18 19.19
C LEU A 37 -16.13 6.98 20.02
N ARG A 38 -16.05 6.19 21.10
CA ARG A 38 -17.17 5.90 22.01
C ARG A 38 -17.25 6.87 23.20
N SER A 39 -16.23 7.71 23.40
CA SER A 39 -16.21 8.71 24.49
C SER A 39 -17.07 9.93 24.19
N ASP A 40 -17.41 10.69 25.23
CA ASP A 40 -18.07 12.00 25.09
C ASP A 40 -17.16 13.08 24.51
N ASP A 41 -15.85 12.85 24.47
CA ASP A 41 -14.89 13.81 23.93
C ASP A 41 -14.94 13.85 22.38
N CYS A 42 -15.18 12.73 21.74
CA CYS A 42 -15.25 12.66 20.29
C CYS A 42 -16.30 13.63 19.70
N PRO A 43 -17.59 13.59 20.06
CA PRO A 43 -18.57 14.53 19.54
C PRO A 43 -18.32 15.98 19.98
N LYS A 44 -17.69 16.22 21.14
CA LYS A 44 -17.29 17.58 21.57
C LYS A 44 -16.22 18.14 20.63
N ASP A 45 -15.19 17.36 20.33
CA ASP A 45 -14.12 17.80 19.44
C ASP A 45 -14.62 18.01 18.02
N ILE A 46 -15.53 17.17 17.52
CA ILE A 46 -16.13 17.34 16.19
C ILE A 46 -16.90 18.65 16.13
N ARG A 47 -17.70 19.00 17.15
CA ARG A 47 -18.41 20.29 17.20
C ARG A 47 -17.44 21.47 17.23
N ARG A 48 -16.42 21.43 18.07
CA ARG A 48 -15.38 22.47 18.12
C ARG A 48 -14.64 22.63 16.79
N LEU A 49 -14.40 21.50 16.09
CA LEU A 49 -13.79 21.50 14.76
C LEU A 49 -14.73 22.17 13.74
N MET A 50 -16.02 21.82 13.78
CA MET A 50 -17.08 22.38 12.93
C MET A 50 -17.29 23.87 13.15
N ASP A 51 -17.17 24.33 14.39
CA ASP A 51 -17.35 25.73 14.78
C ASP A 51 -16.05 26.56 14.66
N GLY A 52 -14.94 25.91 14.29
CA GLY A 52 -13.65 26.55 14.09
C GLY A 52 -12.91 26.92 15.39
N GLU A 53 -13.31 26.32 16.51
CA GLU A 53 -12.71 26.49 17.85
C GLU A 53 -11.59 25.45 18.12
N TYR A 54 -11.53 24.37 17.35
CA TYR A 54 -10.48 23.37 17.39
C TYR A 54 -9.69 23.40 16.08
N PHE A 55 -8.38 23.34 16.17
CA PHE A 55 -7.47 23.30 15.04
C PHE A 55 -6.59 22.06 15.14
N ILE A 56 -6.33 21.43 14.01
CA ILE A 56 -5.34 20.37 13.91
C ILE A 56 -3.95 20.96 14.16
N ASP A 57 -3.22 20.41 15.09
CA ASP A 57 -1.89 20.90 15.42
C ASP A 57 -0.89 20.66 14.28
N PRO A 58 0.14 21.50 14.16
CA PRO A 58 1.20 21.30 13.19
C PRO A 58 1.83 19.93 13.36
N PRO A 59 1.88 19.08 12.29
CA PRO A 59 2.42 17.74 12.42
C PRO A 59 3.95 17.72 12.56
N THR A 60 4.49 16.63 13.05
CA THR A 60 5.94 16.40 13.08
C THR A 60 6.43 15.82 11.76
N ARG A 61 7.34 16.52 11.08
CA ARG A 61 8.05 16.03 9.89
C ARG A 61 9.05 14.95 10.30
N ILE A 62 9.00 13.79 9.65
CA ILE A 62 9.91 12.66 9.84
C ILE A 62 10.47 12.17 8.51
N LEU A 63 11.68 11.64 8.52
CA LEU A 63 12.31 11.05 7.34
C LEU A 63 12.33 9.53 7.49
N LEU A 64 11.53 8.86 6.69
CA LEU A 64 11.53 7.40 6.63
C LEU A 64 12.45 6.93 5.51
N LYS A 65 13.35 6.00 5.81
CA LYS A 65 14.18 5.35 4.79
C LYS A 65 13.29 4.49 3.89
N LYS A 66 13.33 4.70 2.58
CA LYS A 66 12.62 3.82 1.64
C LYS A 66 13.24 2.41 1.75
N LYS A 67 12.38 1.41 1.91
CA LYS A 67 12.84 0.01 1.87
C LYS A 67 13.55 -0.22 0.52
N TYR A 68 14.72 -0.84 0.54
CA TYR A 68 15.54 -1.16 -0.65
C TYR A 68 16.16 0.02 -1.41
N SER A 69 16.27 1.19 -0.77
CA SER A 69 16.87 2.39 -1.37
C SER A 69 17.56 3.23 -0.31
N GLU A 70 18.59 3.98 -0.69
CA GLU A 70 19.19 5.01 0.16
C GLU A 70 18.33 6.28 0.25
N LYS A 71 17.30 6.39 -0.60
CA LYS A 71 16.40 7.53 -0.61
C LYS A 71 15.53 7.54 0.65
N LYS A 72 15.29 8.73 1.17
CA LYS A 72 14.36 8.97 2.28
C LYS A 72 13.04 9.50 1.73
N ARG A 73 11.95 9.20 2.42
CA ARG A 73 10.62 9.74 2.17
C ARG A 73 10.27 10.67 3.31
N VAL A 74 9.82 11.87 2.99
CA VAL A 74 9.23 12.78 3.97
C VAL A 74 7.84 12.28 4.33
N VAL A 75 7.53 12.25 5.62
CA VAL A 75 6.19 11.91 6.13
C VAL A 75 5.88 12.84 7.30
N PHE A 76 4.65 13.30 7.39
CA PHE A 76 4.15 14.14 8.48
C PHE A 76 3.28 13.31 9.43
N ARG A 77 3.64 13.32 10.71
CA ARG A 77 2.93 12.59 11.76
C ARG A 77 2.16 13.54 12.65
N HIS A 78 0.85 13.43 12.64
CA HIS A 78 -0.03 14.16 13.55
C HIS A 78 -0.02 13.55 14.96
N GLU A 79 -0.33 14.37 15.94
CA GLU A 79 -0.60 13.92 17.31
C GLU A 79 -1.81 12.98 17.33
N LEU A 80 -1.89 12.15 18.38
CA LEU A 80 -2.79 11.01 18.39
C LEU A 80 -4.26 11.40 18.27
N ARG A 81 -4.69 12.43 19.00
CA ARG A 81 -6.08 12.94 18.98
C ARG A 81 -6.46 13.49 17.61
N ASP A 82 -5.61 14.30 17.01
CA ASP A 82 -5.79 14.81 15.65
C ASP A 82 -5.85 13.70 14.63
N LYS A 83 -4.95 12.73 14.76
CA LYS A 83 -4.95 11.56 13.88
C LYS A 83 -6.26 10.77 13.97
N PHE A 84 -6.89 10.68 15.14
CA PHE A 84 -8.20 10.04 15.29
C PHE A 84 -9.28 10.79 14.50
N LEU A 85 -9.37 12.10 14.68
CA LEU A 85 -10.31 12.96 13.93
C LEU A 85 -10.08 12.86 12.42
N LEU A 86 -8.84 13.03 11.97
CA LEU A 86 -8.49 12.92 10.55
C LEU A 86 -8.79 11.52 9.97
N THR A 87 -8.65 10.46 10.77
CA THR A 87 -8.97 9.10 10.33
C THR A 87 -10.49 8.90 10.20
N LEU A 88 -11.28 9.47 11.10
CA LEU A 88 -12.75 9.45 10.98
C LEU A 88 -13.22 10.29 9.79
N ILE A 89 -12.65 11.48 9.58
CA ILE A 89 -12.89 12.28 8.36
C ILE A 89 -12.60 11.44 7.11
N GLY A 90 -11.43 10.80 7.04
CA GLY A 90 -11.05 9.96 5.90
C GLY A 90 -12.05 8.82 5.64
N PHE A 91 -12.68 8.27 6.67
CA PHE A 91 -13.73 7.27 6.50
C PHE A 91 -15.01 7.87 5.90
N VAL A 92 -15.45 9.02 6.39
CA VAL A 92 -16.66 9.70 5.88
C VAL A 92 -16.45 10.20 4.45
N LEU A 93 -15.23 10.58 4.08
CA LEU A 93 -14.90 11.01 2.72
C LEU A 93 -15.06 9.90 1.66
N HIS A 94 -15.12 8.64 2.05
CA HIS A 94 -15.50 7.57 1.12
C HIS A 94 -16.93 7.69 0.57
N ASP A 95 -17.77 8.52 1.16
CA ASP A 95 -19.10 8.81 0.60
C ASP A 95 -19.02 9.64 -0.68
N TYR A 96 -17.84 10.20 -0.98
CA TYR A 96 -17.53 10.85 -2.25
C TYR A 96 -16.86 9.90 -3.26
N ASP A 97 -16.79 8.59 -3.00
CA ASP A 97 -16.13 7.65 -3.93
C ASP A 97 -16.75 7.65 -5.34
N ASP A 98 -18.03 8.01 -5.46
CA ASP A 98 -18.78 8.04 -6.73
C ASP A 98 -18.41 9.22 -7.65
N ILE A 99 -17.72 10.25 -7.13
CA ILE A 99 -17.22 11.35 -7.98
C ILE A 99 -16.01 10.92 -8.83
N PHE A 100 -15.31 9.87 -8.41
CA PHE A 100 -14.11 9.42 -9.09
C PHE A 100 -14.42 8.53 -10.28
N SER A 101 -13.61 8.66 -11.33
CA SER A 101 -13.64 7.79 -12.49
C SER A 101 -13.64 6.31 -12.07
N GLU A 102 -14.38 5.48 -12.81
CA GLU A 102 -14.33 4.02 -12.64
C GLU A 102 -12.95 3.42 -12.88
N SER A 103 -12.07 4.16 -13.53
CA SER A 103 -10.68 3.78 -13.82
C SER A 103 -9.71 4.08 -12.68
N LEU A 104 -10.17 4.68 -11.57
CA LEU A 104 -9.41 4.85 -10.35
C LEU A 104 -9.62 3.64 -9.42
N TYR A 105 -8.53 2.92 -9.12
CA TYR A 105 -8.56 1.67 -8.33
C TYR A 105 -7.96 1.79 -6.92
N SER A 106 -7.29 2.89 -6.59
CA SER A 106 -6.67 3.09 -5.28
C SER A 106 -7.57 3.78 -4.28
N PHE A 107 -7.46 3.37 -3.01
CA PHE A 107 -8.06 4.04 -1.86
C PHE A 107 -9.58 4.25 -1.94
N ARG A 108 -10.29 3.33 -2.56
CA ARG A 108 -11.75 3.26 -2.66
C ARG A 108 -12.28 1.99 -2.00
N ARG A 109 -13.52 2.03 -1.47
CA ARG A 109 -14.10 0.87 -0.75
C ARG A 109 -14.29 -0.36 -1.64
N GLN A 110 -14.67 -0.17 -2.90
CA GLN A 110 -15.06 -1.26 -3.81
C GLN A 110 -14.02 -1.55 -4.91
N ARG A 111 -12.90 -0.83 -4.95
CA ARG A 111 -11.87 -0.95 -5.97
C ARG A 111 -10.53 -1.35 -5.36
N THR A 112 -9.84 -2.28 -5.98
CA THR A 112 -8.59 -2.85 -5.46
C THR A 112 -7.57 -3.04 -6.58
N ALA A 113 -6.32 -3.29 -6.19
CA ALA A 113 -5.27 -3.73 -7.15
C ALA A 113 -5.71 -4.99 -7.91
N CYS A 114 -6.40 -5.92 -7.24
CA CYS A 114 -6.93 -7.13 -7.86
C CYS A 114 -7.93 -6.82 -8.96
N SER A 115 -8.86 -5.89 -8.71
CA SER A 115 -9.88 -5.53 -9.71
C SER A 115 -9.27 -4.85 -10.93
N LEU A 116 -8.21 -4.03 -10.78
CA LEU A 116 -7.47 -3.49 -11.92
C LEU A 116 -6.83 -4.60 -12.76
N ILE A 117 -6.07 -5.50 -12.13
CA ILE A 117 -5.40 -6.60 -12.84
C ILE A 117 -6.41 -7.51 -13.52
N THR A 118 -7.53 -7.81 -12.86
CA THR A 118 -8.61 -8.60 -13.46
C THR A 118 -9.19 -7.91 -14.69
N LYS A 119 -9.43 -6.61 -14.65
CA LYS A 119 -9.92 -5.84 -15.79
C LYS A 119 -8.92 -5.85 -16.96
N ILE A 120 -7.63 -5.74 -16.67
CA ILE A 120 -6.56 -5.87 -17.68
C ILE A 120 -6.59 -7.26 -18.32
N LYS A 121 -6.68 -8.34 -17.54
CA LYS A 121 -6.75 -9.72 -18.07
C LYS A 121 -7.97 -9.99 -18.95
N LEU A 122 -9.07 -9.30 -18.69
CA LEU A 122 -10.32 -9.44 -19.43
C LEU A 122 -10.38 -8.54 -20.67
N LEU A 123 -9.34 -7.73 -20.92
CA LEU A 123 -9.28 -6.89 -22.11
C LEU A 123 -9.20 -7.77 -23.37
N ASP A 124 -10.10 -7.52 -24.31
CA ASP A 124 -10.08 -8.20 -25.60
C ASP A 124 -8.81 -7.84 -26.38
N ASP A 125 -8.24 -8.84 -27.05
CA ASP A 125 -7.04 -8.71 -27.88
C ASP A 125 -5.87 -7.99 -27.16
N ILE A 126 -5.72 -8.24 -25.88
CA ILE A 126 -4.67 -7.61 -25.05
C ILE A 126 -3.27 -7.78 -25.65
N GLU A 127 -3.01 -8.90 -26.31
CA GLU A 127 -1.74 -9.21 -26.99
C GLU A 127 -1.43 -8.27 -28.14
N SER A 128 -2.45 -7.62 -28.71
CA SER A 128 -2.31 -6.67 -29.84
C SER A 128 -2.18 -5.22 -29.40
N LYS A 129 -2.31 -4.93 -28.11
CA LYS A 129 -2.37 -3.56 -27.60
C LYS A 129 -0.99 -2.98 -27.34
N TRP A 130 -0.88 -1.68 -27.58
CA TRP A 130 0.20 -0.84 -27.12
C TRP A 130 -0.11 -0.35 -25.70
N VAL A 131 0.90 -0.30 -24.82
CA VAL A 131 0.69 0.01 -23.41
C VAL A 131 1.55 1.19 -22.99
N LEU A 132 0.91 2.27 -22.58
CA LEU A 132 1.57 3.36 -21.86
C LEU A 132 1.53 3.05 -20.36
N LYS A 133 2.70 2.92 -19.76
CA LYS A 133 2.88 2.87 -18.31
C LYS A 133 3.55 4.14 -17.83
N SER A 134 3.08 4.71 -16.73
CA SER A 134 3.66 5.92 -16.14
C SER A 134 3.55 5.93 -14.62
N ASP A 135 4.30 6.83 -13.99
CA ASP A 135 4.35 7.02 -12.54
C ASP A 135 4.65 8.50 -12.28
N PHE A 136 3.96 9.13 -11.34
CA PHE A 136 4.22 10.51 -11.00
C PHE A 136 5.53 10.66 -10.20
N LYS A 137 6.34 11.63 -10.57
CA LYS A 137 7.55 11.94 -9.83
C LYS A 137 7.20 12.64 -8.52
N SER A 138 7.54 12.02 -7.37
CA SER A 138 7.32 12.59 -6.04
C SER A 138 5.89 13.10 -5.82
N TYR A 139 4.86 12.30 -6.17
CA TYR A 139 3.48 12.74 -6.28
C TYR A 139 3.01 13.63 -5.12
N GLY A 140 2.97 13.12 -3.90
CA GLY A 140 2.47 13.90 -2.75
C GLY A 140 3.28 15.16 -2.44
N GLU A 141 4.60 15.18 -2.75
CA GLU A 141 5.46 16.37 -2.59
C GLU A 141 5.21 17.40 -3.71
N SER A 142 4.67 16.97 -4.86
CA SER A 142 4.42 17.81 -6.05
C SER A 142 3.00 18.40 -6.07
N VAL A 143 2.10 17.97 -5.18
CA VAL A 143 0.73 18.48 -5.12
C VAL A 143 0.72 19.96 -4.77
N ASN A 144 0.16 20.79 -5.64
CA ASN A 144 -0.11 22.18 -5.35
C ASN A 144 -1.41 22.30 -4.52
N VAL A 145 -1.27 22.58 -3.23
CA VAL A 145 -2.40 22.59 -2.30
C VAL A 145 -3.44 23.69 -2.60
N LYS A 146 -3.09 24.74 -3.35
CA LYS A 146 -4.05 25.75 -3.78
C LYS A 146 -4.97 25.21 -4.88
N ILE A 147 -4.37 24.57 -5.91
CA ILE A 147 -5.14 23.89 -6.97
C ILE A 147 -6.01 22.79 -6.35
N LEU A 148 -5.46 21.98 -5.43
CA LEU A 148 -6.23 20.97 -4.72
C LEU A 148 -7.42 21.58 -3.96
N TYR A 149 -7.22 22.71 -3.28
CA TYR A 149 -8.31 23.38 -2.58
C TYR A 149 -9.41 23.88 -3.54
N GLU A 150 -9.05 24.46 -4.68
CA GLU A 150 -9.99 24.88 -5.72
C GLU A 150 -10.81 23.71 -6.30
N GLN A 151 -10.19 22.54 -6.45
CA GLN A 151 -10.88 21.31 -6.85
C GLN A 151 -11.87 20.84 -5.78
N LEU A 152 -11.45 20.81 -4.51
CA LEU A 152 -12.31 20.44 -3.37
C LEU A 152 -13.47 21.42 -3.19
N GLU A 153 -13.25 22.72 -3.39
CA GLU A 153 -14.31 23.73 -3.32
C GLU A 153 -15.41 23.50 -4.35
N LYS A 154 -15.07 23.03 -5.55
CA LYS A 154 -16.07 22.64 -6.58
C LYS A 154 -16.85 21.39 -6.20
N ILE A 155 -16.16 20.38 -5.63
CA ILE A 155 -16.74 19.08 -5.29
C ILE A 155 -17.66 19.17 -4.06
N MET A 156 -17.31 20.01 -3.08
CA MET A 156 -17.94 20.09 -1.76
C MET A 156 -18.59 21.46 -1.51
N SER A 157 -19.02 22.15 -2.56
CA SER A 157 -19.55 23.51 -2.49
C SER A 157 -20.74 23.71 -1.53
N ASP A 158 -21.45 22.64 -1.22
CA ASP A 158 -22.57 22.58 -0.26
C ASP A 158 -22.12 22.40 1.20
N ASP A 159 -20.86 22.01 1.49
CA ASP A 159 -20.34 21.82 2.84
C ASP A 159 -19.35 22.94 3.26
N ILE A 160 -19.90 24.15 3.43
CA ILE A 160 -19.11 25.36 3.73
C ILE A 160 -18.26 25.20 5.00
N LYS A 161 -18.79 24.53 6.05
CA LYS A 161 -18.06 24.33 7.30
C LYS A 161 -16.86 23.42 7.11
N PHE A 162 -17.04 22.34 6.39
CA PHE A 162 -15.96 21.41 6.07
C PHE A 162 -14.92 22.06 5.15
N LEU A 163 -15.34 22.81 4.14
CA LEU A 163 -14.44 23.57 3.27
C LEU A 163 -13.61 24.61 4.05
N SER A 164 -14.22 25.30 5.03
CA SER A 164 -13.47 26.22 5.90
C SER A 164 -12.39 25.50 6.71
N PHE A 165 -12.69 24.31 7.25
CA PHE A 165 -11.72 23.47 7.93
C PHE A 165 -10.60 23.01 6.97
N ILE A 166 -10.96 22.47 5.80
CA ILE A 166 -10.00 21.98 4.79
C ILE A 166 -9.08 23.11 4.31
N LYS A 167 -9.60 24.32 4.12
CA LYS A 167 -8.80 25.48 3.75
C LYS A 167 -7.70 25.76 4.77
N LYS A 168 -8.07 25.82 6.05
CA LYS A 168 -7.11 26.03 7.14
C LYS A 168 -6.09 24.90 7.22
N PHE A 169 -6.54 23.64 7.08
CA PHE A 169 -5.70 22.45 7.15
C PHE A 169 -4.67 22.39 6.00
N LEU A 170 -5.09 22.63 4.77
CA LEU A 170 -4.22 22.57 3.59
C LEU A 170 -3.26 23.77 3.49
N LEU A 171 -3.69 24.98 3.91
CA LEU A 171 -2.88 26.18 3.81
C LEU A 171 -2.01 26.43 5.04
N ASP A 172 -2.04 25.57 6.05
CA ASP A 172 -1.13 25.65 7.18
C ASP A 172 0.30 25.24 6.74
N LYS A 173 1.24 26.19 6.80
CA LYS A 173 2.65 25.99 6.45
C LYS A 173 3.47 25.37 7.57
N ARG A 174 2.90 25.31 8.80
CA ARG A 174 3.63 24.95 10.00
C ARG A 174 3.81 23.46 10.13
N TYR A 175 4.97 23.05 10.64
CA TYR A 175 5.28 21.69 11.07
C TYR A 175 6.44 21.70 12.08
N PHE A 176 6.54 20.64 12.89
CA PHE A 176 7.69 20.45 13.75
C PHE A 176 8.80 19.70 13.04
N TRP A 177 10.02 20.19 13.14
CA TRP A 177 11.22 19.53 12.66
C TRP A 177 12.30 19.58 13.73
N ARG A 178 12.75 18.39 14.22
CA ARG A 178 13.75 18.27 15.29
C ARG A 178 13.40 19.11 16.54
N GLY A 179 12.12 19.10 16.92
CA GLY A 179 11.61 19.80 18.09
C GLY A 179 11.39 21.33 17.91
N LYS A 180 11.65 21.88 16.70
CA LYS A 180 11.41 23.29 16.39
C LYS A 180 10.19 23.43 15.49
N LEU A 181 9.35 24.43 15.77
CA LEU A 181 8.27 24.82 14.88
C LEU A 181 8.85 25.57 13.67
N ILE A 182 8.55 25.09 12.48
CA ILE A 182 8.92 25.67 11.19
C ILE A 182 7.64 26.21 10.54
N ASP A 183 7.71 27.37 9.90
CA ASP A 183 6.61 28.04 9.22
C ASP A 183 7.11 28.58 7.88
N ASP A 184 7.40 27.71 6.93
CA ASP A 184 7.99 28.12 5.65
C ASP A 184 7.51 27.32 4.42
N GLU A 185 6.93 26.15 4.59
CA GLU A 185 6.64 25.25 3.49
C GLU A 185 5.13 25.00 3.31
N LEU A 186 4.58 25.45 2.18
CA LEU A 186 3.23 25.12 1.75
C LEU A 186 3.27 23.85 0.89
N CYS A 187 2.95 22.70 1.49
CA CYS A 187 2.94 21.40 0.83
C CYS A 187 1.83 20.51 1.36
N LEU A 188 1.46 19.49 0.59
CA LEU A 188 0.59 18.43 1.11
C LEU A 188 1.32 17.66 2.21
N LYS A 189 0.74 17.64 3.41
CA LYS A 189 1.30 16.93 4.58
C LYS A 189 1.11 15.42 4.41
N THR A 190 1.95 14.80 3.55
CA THR A 190 1.88 13.37 3.23
C THR A 190 2.05 12.52 4.48
N GLY A 191 1.21 11.49 4.61
CA GLY A 191 1.12 10.65 5.82
C GLY A 191 -0.05 11.00 6.74
N SER A 192 -0.77 12.11 6.46
CA SER A 192 -2.10 12.35 7.00
C SER A 192 -3.08 11.28 6.52
N PRO A 193 -4.07 10.88 7.34
CA PRO A 193 -5.16 9.99 6.88
C PRO A 193 -5.93 10.50 5.65
N LEU A 194 -5.90 11.82 5.40
CA LEU A 194 -6.60 12.44 4.26
C LEU A 194 -5.78 12.45 2.96
N THR A 195 -4.47 12.15 3.02
CA THR A 195 -3.56 12.24 1.88
C THR A 195 -4.08 11.48 0.65
N ASN A 196 -4.54 10.25 0.85
CA ASN A 196 -4.98 9.38 -0.24
C ASN A 196 -6.21 9.94 -0.97
N PHE A 197 -7.16 10.50 -0.24
CA PHE A 197 -8.33 11.17 -0.83
C PHE A 197 -7.91 12.42 -1.61
N PHE A 198 -7.03 13.22 -1.05
CA PHE A 198 -6.52 14.42 -1.72
C PHE A 198 -5.72 14.11 -2.99
N GLU A 199 -4.88 13.08 -2.95
CA GLU A 199 -4.17 12.61 -4.15
C GLU A 199 -5.13 12.09 -5.21
N ASN A 200 -6.22 11.43 -4.83
CA ASN A 200 -7.24 11.00 -5.78
C ASN A 200 -7.96 12.19 -6.42
N VAL A 201 -8.41 13.19 -5.62
CA VAL A 201 -9.04 14.40 -6.13
C VAL A 201 -8.10 15.17 -7.07
N TYR A 202 -6.83 15.30 -6.69
CA TYR A 202 -5.87 16.09 -7.46
C TYR A 202 -5.65 15.58 -8.88
N ALA A 203 -5.74 14.28 -9.11
CA ALA A 203 -5.53 13.68 -10.42
C ALA A 203 -6.82 13.32 -11.18
N MET A 204 -8.01 13.77 -10.73
CA MET A 204 -9.29 13.45 -11.38
C MET A 204 -9.32 13.85 -12.86
N GLU A 205 -8.83 15.05 -13.20
CA GLU A 205 -8.78 15.53 -14.60
C GLU A 205 -7.95 14.58 -15.49
N ILE A 206 -6.86 14.03 -14.93
CA ILE A 206 -6.03 13.03 -15.62
C ILE A 206 -6.84 11.74 -15.86
N ASP A 207 -7.56 11.28 -14.84
CA ASP A 207 -8.36 10.05 -14.94
C ASP A 207 -9.47 10.20 -16.00
N ASP A 208 -10.14 11.34 -16.04
CA ASP A 208 -11.21 11.62 -17.00
C ASP A 208 -10.67 11.67 -18.43
N ILE A 209 -9.59 12.42 -18.67
CA ILE A 209 -8.97 12.52 -20.00
C ILE A 209 -8.49 11.15 -20.47
N MET A 210 -7.70 10.46 -19.66
CA MET A 210 -7.10 9.19 -20.04
C MET A 210 -8.13 8.07 -20.23
N THR A 211 -9.21 8.08 -19.47
CA THR A 211 -10.31 7.12 -19.67
C THR A 211 -10.98 7.32 -21.02
N ASN A 212 -11.12 8.56 -21.48
CA ASN A 212 -11.80 8.87 -22.75
C ASN A 212 -10.95 8.59 -23.99
N ILE A 213 -9.62 8.65 -23.90
CA ILE A 213 -8.73 8.49 -25.07
C ILE A 213 -8.08 7.11 -25.19
N SER A 214 -8.26 6.24 -24.18
CA SER A 214 -7.67 4.90 -24.17
C SER A 214 -8.72 3.79 -24.30
N VAL A 215 -8.31 2.62 -24.80
CA VAL A 215 -9.14 1.41 -24.82
C VAL A 215 -9.43 0.93 -23.39
N LEU A 216 -8.42 0.99 -22.53
CA LEU A 216 -8.50 0.72 -21.12
C LEU A 216 -7.51 1.63 -20.38
N TYR A 217 -7.98 2.25 -19.32
CA TYR A 217 -7.18 3.03 -18.41
C TYR A 217 -7.33 2.50 -16.99
N GLY A 218 -6.27 2.60 -16.19
CA GLY A 218 -6.31 2.32 -14.77
C GLY A 218 -5.23 3.08 -14.01
N ARG A 219 -5.63 3.73 -12.90
CA ARG A 219 -4.70 4.37 -11.97
C ARG A 219 -4.79 3.75 -10.59
N TYR A 220 -3.63 3.50 -9.99
CA TYR A 220 -3.50 3.06 -8.61
C TYR A 220 -2.46 3.92 -7.87
N GLY A 221 -2.93 4.93 -7.17
CA GLY A 221 -2.06 5.94 -6.55
C GLY A 221 -1.33 6.77 -7.60
N ASP A 222 0.00 6.63 -7.63
CA ASP A 222 0.90 7.24 -8.61
C ASP A 222 1.15 6.36 -9.84
N ASP A 223 0.81 5.07 -9.80
CA ASP A 223 0.98 4.14 -10.93
C ASP A 223 -0.18 4.28 -11.93
N ILE A 224 0.15 4.52 -13.19
CA ILE A 224 -0.76 4.63 -14.34
C ILE A 224 -0.46 3.52 -15.34
N VAL A 225 -1.53 2.92 -15.90
CA VAL A 225 -1.46 2.00 -17.05
C VAL A 225 -2.61 2.32 -18.02
N ALA A 226 -2.30 2.44 -19.31
CA ALA A 226 -3.29 2.70 -20.34
C ALA A 226 -2.98 1.87 -21.60
N PHE A 227 -4.03 1.35 -22.26
CA PHE A 227 -3.95 0.47 -23.41
C PHE A 227 -4.53 1.16 -24.67
N PHE A 228 -3.87 0.96 -25.81
CA PHE A 228 -4.18 1.61 -27.07
C PHE A 228 -4.13 0.62 -28.23
N ASN A 229 -4.79 0.93 -29.36
CA ASN A 229 -4.78 0.09 -30.54
C ASN A 229 -3.52 0.29 -31.41
N SER A 230 -2.84 1.42 -31.29
CA SER A 230 -1.65 1.74 -32.08
C SER A 230 -0.58 2.46 -31.25
N GLU A 231 0.67 2.40 -31.73
CA GLU A 231 1.79 3.16 -31.14
C GLU A 231 1.54 4.66 -31.19
N LYS A 232 0.98 5.13 -32.30
CA LYS A 232 0.66 6.54 -32.50
C LYS A 232 -0.30 7.05 -31.41
N GLU A 233 -1.39 6.32 -31.15
CA GLU A 233 -2.33 6.66 -30.07
C GLU A 233 -1.64 6.69 -28.70
N ALA A 234 -0.75 5.74 -28.40
CA ALA A 234 -0.02 5.69 -27.14
C ALA A 234 0.95 6.87 -26.98
N ILE A 235 1.59 7.31 -28.07
CA ILE A 235 2.48 8.49 -28.07
C ILE A 235 1.67 9.77 -27.86
N GLU A 236 0.58 9.97 -28.62
CA GLU A 236 -0.32 11.12 -28.48
C GLU A 236 -0.92 11.20 -27.06
N ALA A 237 -1.34 10.06 -26.50
CA ALA A 237 -1.84 10.00 -25.13
C ALA A 237 -0.77 10.36 -24.10
N LYS A 238 0.49 9.96 -24.30
CA LYS A 238 1.61 10.37 -23.43
C LYS A 238 1.84 11.88 -23.49
N GLU A 239 1.72 12.51 -24.65
CA GLU A 239 1.84 13.95 -24.80
C GLU A 239 0.70 14.68 -24.06
N ILE A 240 -0.55 14.28 -24.30
CA ILE A 240 -1.74 14.82 -23.60
C ILE A 240 -1.62 14.67 -22.08
N LEU A 241 -1.20 13.48 -21.62
CA LEU A 241 -0.96 13.24 -20.19
C LEU A 241 0.11 14.20 -19.65
N GLY A 242 1.22 14.38 -20.39
CA GLY A 242 2.31 15.29 -20.00
C GLY A 242 1.86 16.74 -19.91
N GLU A 243 1.05 17.23 -20.83
CA GLU A 243 0.48 18.57 -20.79
C GLU A 243 -0.48 18.77 -19.61
N THR A 244 -1.34 17.79 -19.35
CA THR A 244 -2.27 17.82 -18.21
C THR A 244 -1.51 17.79 -16.88
N MET A 245 -0.51 16.93 -16.77
CA MET A 245 0.37 16.89 -15.59
C MET A 245 1.07 18.23 -15.36
N LYS A 246 1.58 18.87 -16.41
CA LYS A 246 2.25 20.18 -16.31
C LYS A 246 1.32 21.27 -15.80
N LYS A 247 0.06 21.28 -16.23
CA LYS A 247 -0.98 22.22 -15.68
C LYS A 247 -1.18 22.04 -14.18
N LEU A 248 -1.10 20.82 -13.71
CA LEU A 248 -1.20 20.46 -12.30
C LEU A 248 0.13 20.58 -11.53
N GLY A 249 1.22 21.03 -12.16
CA GLY A 249 2.54 21.08 -11.53
C GLY A 249 3.18 19.71 -11.29
N LEU A 250 2.66 18.65 -11.94
CA LEU A 250 3.19 17.30 -11.88
C LEU A 250 4.19 17.04 -13.02
N SER A 251 4.96 15.98 -12.89
CA SER A 251 5.89 15.52 -13.94
C SER A 251 6.01 14.01 -13.94
N PHE A 252 6.44 13.47 -15.06
CA PHE A 252 6.75 12.06 -15.21
C PHE A 252 7.93 11.62 -14.35
N ASN A 253 7.86 10.41 -13.85
CA ASN A 253 9.03 9.65 -13.47
C ASN A 253 9.58 8.96 -14.72
N GLU A 254 10.50 9.60 -15.43
CA GLU A 254 11.02 9.15 -16.73
C GLU A 254 11.57 7.71 -16.70
N ARG A 255 12.12 7.27 -15.55
CA ARG A 255 12.64 5.91 -15.40
C ARG A 255 11.56 4.83 -15.34
N LYS A 256 10.33 5.22 -15.08
CA LYS A 256 9.17 4.33 -14.95
C LYS A 256 8.11 4.59 -16.03
N THR A 257 8.32 5.57 -16.88
CA THR A 257 7.42 5.89 -17.98
C THR A 257 7.93 5.23 -19.25
N SER A 258 7.10 4.37 -19.84
CA SER A 258 7.43 3.62 -21.06
C SER A 258 6.19 3.36 -21.89
N ILE A 259 6.40 3.25 -23.19
CA ILE A 259 5.44 2.65 -24.14
C ILE A 259 5.98 1.28 -24.50
N THR A 260 5.14 0.28 -24.40
CA THR A 260 5.47 -1.14 -24.64
C THR A 260 4.61 -1.65 -25.78
N GLY A 261 5.20 -2.36 -26.73
CA GLY A 261 4.54 -2.89 -27.92
C GLY A 261 3.72 -4.15 -27.68
N PRO A 262 2.96 -4.58 -28.71
CA PRO A 262 2.17 -5.80 -28.68
C PRO A 262 2.98 -7.05 -28.31
N GLY A 263 2.41 -7.92 -27.48
CA GLY A 263 3.02 -9.18 -27.06
C GLY A 263 4.14 -9.08 -26.04
N GLU A 264 4.60 -7.87 -25.73
CA GLU A 264 5.63 -7.68 -24.70
C GLU A 264 5.04 -7.72 -23.28
N SER A 265 5.91 -8.03 -22.31
CA SER A 265 5.53 -8.05 -20.90
C SER A 265 5.51 -6.66 -20.31
N ILE A 266 4.52 -6.36 -19.47
CA ILE A 266 4.46 -5.14 -18.66
C ILE A 266 4.50 -5.47 -17.16
N GLU A 267 5.04 -4.57 -16.38
CA GLU A 267 5.00 -4.67 -14.93
C GLU A 267 3.98 -3.69 -14.35
N VAL A 268 2.93 -4.19 -13.70
CA VAL A 268 1.88 -3.39 -13.05
C VAL A 268 1.73 -3.83 -11.60
N LEU A 269 1.85 -2.91 -10.65
CA LEU A 269 1.69 -3.16 -9.21
C LEU A 269 2.54 -4.33 -8.68
N GLY A 270 3.73 -4.54 -9.25
CA GLY A 270 4.65 -5.61 -8.85
C GLY A 270 4.30 -6.99 -9.43
N LEU A 271 3.36 -7.06 -10.36
CA LEU A 271 3.03 -8.23 -11.18
C LEU A 271 3.51 -8.03 -12.61
N LYS A 272 3.93 -9.10 -13.27
CA LYS A 272 4.30 -9.18 -14.67
C LYS A 272 3.13 -9.72 -15.47
N ILE A 273 2.68 -8.97 -16.45
CA ILE A 273 1.55 -9.32 -17.31
C ILE A 273 2.06 -9.51 -18.74
N THR A 274 1.77 -10.66 -19.34
CA THR A 274 2.10 -10.97 -20.73
C THR A 274 0.85 -11.54 -21.37
N GLY A 275 0.16 -10.75 -22.18
CA GLY A 275 -1.19 -11.10 -22.62
C GLY A 275 -2.11 -11.35 -21.41
N ARG A 276 -2.76 -12.51 -21.38
CA ARG A 276 -3.63 -12.92 -20.25
C ARG A 276 -2.87 -13.62 -19.11
N GLU A 277 -1.60 -13.87 -19.27
CA GLU A 277 -0.77 -14.48 -18.23
C GLU A 277 -0.30 -13.45 -17.21
N VAL A 278 -0.40 -13.79 -15.93
CA VAL A 278 0.04 -12.96 -14.81
C VAL A 278 0.98 -13.77 -13.92
N ASP A 279 2.14 -13.22 -13.64
CA ASP A 279 3.12 -13.76 -12.70
C ASP A 279 3.67 -12.64 -11.80
N ILE A 280 4.55 -12.97 -10.88
CA ILE A 280 5.22 -11.99 -10.03
C ILE A 280 6.31 -11.30 -10.84
N ALA A 281 6.40 -9.99 -10.77
CA ALA A 281 7.44 -9.23 -11.46
C ALA A 281 8.85 -9.51 -10.91
N ASP A 282 9.83 -9.52 -11.80
CA ASP A 282 11.25 -9.76 -11.45
C ASP A 282 11.73 -8.77 -10.39
N SER A 283 11.30 -7.51 -10.48
CA SER A 283 11.58 -6.46 -9.47
C SER A 283 11.04 -6.81 -8.07
N SER A 284 9.91 -7.51 -8.00
CA SER A 284 9.30 -7.97 -6.75
C SER A 284 10.05 -9.17 -6.18
N ILE A 285 10.50 -10.09 -7.04
CA ILE A 285 11.32 -11.25 -6.63
C ILE A 285 12.65 -10.76 -6.05
N GLU A 286 13.34 -9.82 -6.69
CA GLU A 286 14.58 -9.26 -6.16
C GLU A 286 14.39 -8.55 -4.81
N LYS A 287 13.28 -7.84 -4.60
CA LYS A 287 12.95 -7.25 -3.29
C LYS A 287 12.74 -8.34 -2.21
N ILE A 288 12.08 -9.44 -2.57
CA ILE A 288 11.89 -10.60 -1.69
C ILE A 288 13.25 -11.21 -1.36
N LYS A 289 14.05 -11.55 -2.35
CA LYS A 289 15.39 -12.12 -2.20
C LYS A 289 16.26 -11.29 -1.27
N TYR A 290 16.29 -9.97 -1.48
CA TYR A 290 17.03 -9.06 -0.60
C TYR A 290 16.52 -9.12 0.85
N ARG A 291 15.20 -9.04 1.06
CA ARG A 291 14.58 -9.06 2.40
C ARG A 291 14.88 -10.35 3.14
N TYR A 292 14.66 -11.51 2.50
CA TYR A 292 14.82 -12.80 3.13
C TYR A 292 16.30 -13.13 3.40
N THR A 293 17.18 -12.85 2.44
CA THR A 293 18.62 -12.98 2.64
C THR A 293 19.13 -12.10 3.80
N ARG A 294 18.64 -10.86 3.90
CA ARG A 294 19.01 -9.95 5.00
C ARG A 294 18.50 -10.45 6.35
N LYS A 295 17.25 -10.95 6.44
CA LYS A 295 16.69 -11.55 7.68
C LYS A 295 17.51 -12.79 8.07
N ALA A 296 17.80 -13.67 7.14
CA ALA A 296 18.61 -14.87 7.40
C ALA A 296 20.04 -14.50 7.91
N LYS A 297 20.70 -13.52 7.29
CA LYS A 297 22.00 -13.02 7.78
C LYS A 297 21.92 -12.47 9.19
N LYS A 298 20.90 -11.65 9.51
CA LYS A 298 20.69 -11.13 10.88
C LYS A 298 20.51 -12.26 11.89
N LEU A 299 19.67 -13.26 11.60
CA LEU A 299 19.45 -14.41 12.47
C LEU A 299 20.71 -15.23 12.67
N LEU A 300 21.53 -15.42 11.63
CA LEU A 300 22.80 -16.13 11.75
C LEU A 300 23.82 -15.40 12.65
N ILE A 301 23.87 -14.05 12.56
CA ILE A 301 24.71 -13.24 13.45
C ILE A 301 24.24 -13.38 14.89
N MET A 302 22.93 -13.31 15.15
CA MET A 302 22.35 -13.50 16.47
C MET A 302 22.65 -14.90 17.03
N LYS A 303 22.47 -15.93 16.20
CA LYS A 303 22.82 -17.31 16.54
C LYS A 303 24.25 -17.42 17.05
N ARG A 304 25.21 -16.87 16.30
CA ARG A 304 26.65 -16.90 16.66
C ARG A 304 26.94 -16.13 17.93
N LYS A 305 26.36 -14.94 18.08
CA LYS A 305 26.58 -14.08 19.26
C LYS A 305 26.02 -14.69 20.53
N ASN A 306 24.84 -15.29 20.47
CA ASN A 306 24.09 -15.78 21.63
C ASN A 306 24.16 -17.30 21.80
N LYS A 307 24.97 -18.01 20.98
CA LYS A 307 25.08 -19.48 20.95
C LYS A 307 23.74 -20.21 20.83
N LEU A 308 22.79 -19.62 20.03
CA LEU A 308 21.46 -20.16 19.86
C LEU A 308 21.45 -21.40 18.96
N ASP A 309 20.46 -22.27 19.17
CA ASP A 309 20.29 -23.47 18.36
C ASP A 309 19.90 -23.14 16.90
N SER A 310 20.38 -24.00 15.97
CA SER A 310 20.11 -23.88 14.54
C SER A 310 18.66 -24.09 14.20
N GLU A 311 18.01 -25.03 14.88
CA GLU A 311 16.63 -25.39 14.64
C GLU A 311 15.70 -24.27 15.05
N LEU A 312 15.97 -23.62 16.20
CA LEU A 312 15.22 -22.44 16.66
C LEU A 312 15.30 -21.31 15.63
N MET A 313 16.48 -21.04 15.08
CA MET A 313 16.66 -19.99 14.08
C MET A 313 15.97 -20.30 12.77
N MET A 314 15.96 -21.57 12.35
CA MET A 314 15.20 -22.01 11.18
C MET A 314 13.69 -21.85 11.40
N LYS A 315 13.18 -22.26 12.57
CA LYS A 315 11.76 -22.09 12.95
C LYS A 315 11.34 -20.62 12.95
N ASP A 316 12.13 -19.71 13.55
CA ASP A 316 11.84 -18.28 13.55
C ASP A 316 11.79 -17.70 12.13
N PHE A 317 12.72 -18.12 11.26
CA PHE A 317 12.72 -17.71 9.87
C PHE A 317 11.53 -18.26 9.09
N ILE A 318 11.16 -19.51 9.30
CA ILE A 318 10.00 -20.16 8.68
C ILE A 318 8.71 -19.46 9.13
N ASN A 319 8.56 -19.19 10.43
CA ASN A 319 7.41 -18.45 10.94
C ASN A 319 7.32 -17.05 10.35
N PHE A 320 8.43 -16.31 10.28
CA PHE A 320 8.49 -15.03 9.58
C PHE A 320 8.04 -15.12 8.13
N THR A 321 8.43 -16.18 7.42
CA THR A 321 8.04 -16.43 6.03
C THR A 321 6.55 -16.72 5.90
N ASN A 322 6.08 -17.71 6.70
CA ASN A 322 4.69 -18.13 6.68
C ASN A 322 3.72 -16.98 7.00
N ARG A 323 4.04 -16.18 7.99
CA ARG A 323 3.25 -14.99 8.36
C ARG A 323 3.05 -14.05 7.18
N ARG A 324 4.09 -13.85 6.38
CA ARG A 324 4.00 -12.94 5.24
C ARG A 324 3.19 -13.49 4.08
N PHE A 325 3.29 -14.78 3.81
CA PHE A 325 2.65 -15.35 2.64
C PHE A 325 1.28 -15.95 2.92
N PHE A 326 1.09 -16.57 4.09
CA PHE A 326 -0.07 -17.43 4.35
C PHE A 326 -0.98 -16.93 5.48
N TYR A 327 -0.45 -16.21 6.48
CA TYR A 327 -1.25 -15.82 7.63
C TYR A 327 -1.79 -14.42 7.53
N LEU A 328 -3.03 -14.29 7.97
CA LEU A 328 -3.67 -13.03 8.27
C LEU A 328 -3.27 -12.66 9.70
N GLU A 329 -2.18 -11.94 9.88
CA GLU A 329 -1.94 -11.29 11.16
C GLU A 329 -2.82 -10.05 11.24
N GLU A 330 -3.61 -9.95 12.29
CA GLU A 330 -4.46 -8.81 12.59
C GLU A 330 -3.65 -7.51 12.76
N ASP A 331 -2.35 -7.62 12.99
CA ASP A 331 -1.47 -6.54 13.47
C ASP A 331 -0.57 -5.88 12.41
N ARG A 332 -0.58 -6.28 11.14
CA ARG A 332 0.34 -5.72 10.16
C ARG A 332 -0.31 -5.24 8.88
N HIS A 333 -0.01 -4.00 8.51
CA HIS A 333 -0.41 -3.33 7.26
C HIS A 333 0.17 -3.95 5.97
N GLU A 334 0.66 -5.18 6.00
CA GLU A 334 1.24 -5.83 4.82
C GLU A 334 0.21 -6.75 4.19
N LEU A 335 -0.13 -6.47 2.93
CA LEU A 335 -0.98 -7.34 2.10
C LEU A 335 -0.41 -8.76 2.08
N ASN A 336 -1.26 -9.70 2.45
CA ASN A 336 -0.96 -11.12 2.41
C ASN A 336 -1.09 -11.62 0.96
N TRP A 337 -0.08 -12.34 0.48
CA TRP A 337 -0.03 -12.81 -0.90
C TRP A 337 -1.16 -13.78 -1.24
N CYS A 338 -1.61 -14.60 -0.29
CA CYS A 338 -2.73 -15.50 -0.49
C CYS A 338 -4.04 -14.78 -0.83
N LYS A 339 -4.23 -13.56 -0.30
CA LYS A 339 -5.45 -12.79 -0.55
C LYS A 339 -5.38 -11.95 -1.80
N TRP A 340 -4.23 -11.38 -2.13
CA TRP A 340 -4.21 -10.43 -3.23
C TRP A 340 -3.50 -10.95 -4.50
N ALA A 341 -2.40 -11.68 -4.40
CA ALA A 341 -1.63 -12.13 -5.57
C ALA A 341 -2.10 -13.49 -6.09
N PHE A 342 -2.26 -14.49 -5.21
CA PHE A 342 -2.62 -15.85 -5.64
C PHE A 342 -3.96 -15.97 -6.39
N PRO A 343 -5.02 -15.20 -6.08
CA PRO A 343 -6.23 -15.23 -6.90
C PRO A 343 -6.03 -14.75 -8.33
N ILE A 344 -5.00 -13.93 -8.58
CA ILE A 344 -4.80 -13.26 -9.87
C ILE A 344 -3.74 -13.92 -10.73
N ILE A 345 -2.66 -14.44 -10.12
CA ILE A 345 -1.56 -15.07 -10.87
C ILE A 345 -2.02 -16.34 -11.56
N THR A 346 -1.50 -16.55 -12.77
CA THR A 346 -1.83 -17.70 -13.61
C THR A 346 -0.63 -18.65 -13.78
N ARG A 347 0.59 -18.19 -13.48
CA ARG A 347 1.84 -18.94 -13.59
C ARG A 347 2.48 -19.15 -12.23
N VAL A 348 3.34 -20.15 -12.16
CA VAL A 348 4.02 -20.56 -10.90
C VAL A 348 5.53 -20.43 -10.95
N ASP A 349 6.09 -19.93 -12.04
CA ASP A 349 7.55 -19.94 -12.24
C ASP A 349 8.24 -19.03 -11.21
N SER A 350 7.68 -17.86 -10.97
CA SER A 350 8.15 -16.93 -9.93
C SER A 350 7.97 -17.52 -8.52
N LEU A 351 6.90 -18.29 -8.27
CA LEU A 351 6.69 -18.94 -6.97
C LEU A 351 7.73 -20.03 -6.71
N LYS A 352 8.14 -20.78 -7.76
CA LYS A 352 9.25 -21.74 -7.67
C LYS A 352 10.56 -21.05 -7.28
N GLU A 353 10.86 -19.92 -7.93
CA GLU A 353 12.07 -19.15 -7.63
C GLU A 353 12.05 -18.61 -6.19
N ILE A 354 10.92 -18.09 -5.73
CA ILE A 354 10.76 -17.60 -4.35
C ILE A 354 10.91 -18.75 -3.35
N ASP A 355 10.29 -19.92 -3.61
CA ASP A 355 10.45 -21.12 -2.79
C ASP A 355 11.92 -21.53 -2.69
N HIS A 356 12.68 -21.49 -3.80
CA HIS A 356 14.11 -21.77 -3.79
C HIS A 356 14.91 -20.78 -2.94
N ILE A 357 14.62 -19.48 -3.06
CA ILE A 357 15.25 -18.43 -2.25
C ILE A 357 15.02 -18.68 -0.76
N ILE A 358 13.78 -19.01 -0.37
CA ILE A 358 13.41 -19.29 1.02
C ILE A 358 14.12 -20.54 1.53
N GLN A 359 14.08 -21.63 0.79
CA GLN A 359 14.75 -22.89 1.15
C GLN A 359 16.26 -22.69 1.30
N ASP A 360 16.89 -21.92 0.42
CA ASP A 360 18.31 -21.61 0.53
C ASP A 360 18.63 -20.78 1.78
N CYS A 361 17.76 -19.88 2.17
CA CYS A 361 17.91 -19.14 3.44
C CYS A 361 17.78 -20.07 4.66
N ILE A 362 16.83 -21.02 4.64
CA ILE A 362 16.66 -22.03 5.72
C ILE A 362 17.92 -22.92 5.81
N ARG A 363 18.42 -23.43 4.67
CA ARG A 363 19.67 -24.22 4.60
C ARG A 363 20.88 -23.43 5.12
N TYR A 364 20.97 -22.14 4.78
CA TYR A 364 22.02 -21.27 5.25
C TYR A 364 22.00 -21.10 6.78
N LEU A 365 20.80 -20.97 7.38
CA LEU A 365 20.64 -20.88 8.83
C LEU A 365 21.03 -22.18 9.53
N GLY A 366 20.60 -23.33 9.00
CA GLY A 366 20.88 -24.63 9.57
C GLY A 366 22.37 -25.00 9.50
N SER A 367 23.00 -24.83 8.33
CA SER A 367 24.40 -25.20 8.11
C SER A 367 25.41 -24.14 8.53
N GLY A 368 25.01 -22.88 8.59
CA GLY A 368 25.89 -21.72 8.79
C GLY A 368 26.81 -21.40 7.59
N LYS A 369 26.65 -22.11 6.46
CA LYS A 369 27.50 -22.03 5.27
C LYS A 369 26.68 -21.88 4.00
N LYS A 370 27.28 -21.29 2.98
CA LYS A 370 26.72 -21.18 1.61
C LYS A 370 27.21 -22.28 0.66
N SER A 371 28.07 -23.19 1.15
CA SER A 371 28.63 -24.30 0.38
C SER A 371 27.63 -25.46 0.25
N ASP A 372 28.01 -26.50 -0.49
CA ASP A 372 27.18 -27.71 -0.71
C ASP A 372 26.77 -28.40 0.58
N SER A 373 27.50 -28.21 1.69
CA SER A 373 27.07 -28.69 3.01
C SER A 373 25.71 -28.17 3.46
N LYS A 374 25.20 -27.08 2.86
CA LYS A 374 23.84 -26.59 3.10
C LYS A 374 22.76 -27.62 2.75
N TYR A 375 23.00 -28.48 1.76
CA TYR A 375 22.05 -29.49 1.29
C TYR A 375 21.87 -30.67 2.27
N ARG A 376 22.64 -30.73 3.37
CA ARG A 376 22.36 -31.64 4.48
C ARG A 376 21.00 -31.40 5.11
N ILE A 377 20.50 -30.13 5.04
CA ILE A 377 19.12 -29.79 5.44
C ILE A 377 18.18 -30.15 4.29
N ARG A 378 17.49 -31.26 4.43
CA ARG A 378 16.57 -31.78 3.42
C ARG A 378 15.20 -31.14 3.51
N TYR A 379 14.44 -31.17 2.41
CA TYR A 379 13.09 -30.59 2.32
C TYR A 379 12.15 -31.13 3.39
N LYS A 380 12.18 -32.45 3.66
CA LYS A 380 11.36 -33.09 4.72
C LYS A 380 11.60 -32.46 6.10
N GLN A 381 12.86 -32.15 6.43
CA GLN A 381 13.19 -31.46 7.69
C GLN A 381 12.62 -30.05 7.75
N MET A 382 12.63 -29.32 6.63
CA MET A 382 12.02 -27.99 6.57
C MET A 382 10.51 -28.08 6.79
N GLN A 383 9.85 -29.08 6.20
CA GLN A 383 8.41 -29.32 6.41
C GLN A 383 8.10 -29.66 7.88
N GLN A 384 8.92 -30.49 8.53
CA GLN A 384 8.79 -30.78 9.97
C GLN A 384 8.95 -29.52 10.86
N LEU A 385 9.72 -28.53 10.40
CA LEU A 385 9.86 -27.24 11.04
C LEU A 385 8.74 -26.25 10.69
N GLY A 386 7.74 -26.69 9.89
CA GLY A 386 6.59 -25.88 9.52
C GLY A 386 6.72 -25.12 8.19
N TYR A 387 7.78 -25.36 7.38
CA TYR A 387 7.91 -24.72 6.07
C TYR A 387 6.77 -25.15 5.14
N ARG A 388 6.21 -24.17 4.44
CA ARG A 388 5.16 -24.33 3.43
C ARG A 388 5.65 -23.80 2.09
N SER A 389 5.44 -24.59 1.03
CA SER A 389 5.75 -24.21 -0.34
C SER A 389 4.65 -23.32 -0.90
N LEU A 390 5.04 -22.22 -1.53
CA LEU A 390 4.14 -21.32 -2.25
C LEU A 390 3.49 -22.02 -3.44
N VAL A 391 4.27 -22.83 -4.17
CA VAL A 391 3.79 -23.63 -5.30
C VAL A 391 2.74 -24.62 -4.85
N HIS A 392 2.98 -25.33 -3.74
CA HIS A 392 2.01 -26.28 -3.19
C HIS A 392 0.71 -25.56 -2.82
N TYR A 393 0.80 -24.42 -2.13
CA TYR A 393 -0.37 -23.63 -1.76
C TYR A 393 -1.13 -23.13 -2.98
N PHE A 394 -0.44 -22.68 -4.01
CA PHE A 394 -1.07 -22.18 -5.23
C PHE A 394 -1.96 -23.25 -5.89
N TYR A 395 -1.48 -24.49 -6.03
CA TYR A 395 -2.27 -25.56 -6.63
C TYR A 395 -3.42 -26.07 -5.75
N HIS A 396 -3.38 -25.80 -4.45
CA HIS A 396 -4.41 -26.25 -3.51
C HIS A 396 -5.23 -25.08 -2.93
N ARG A 397 -5.11 -23.89 -3.53
CA ARG A 397 -5.70 -22.64 -3.02
C ARG A 397 -7.23 -22.70 -2.80
N GLU A 398 -7.95 -23.48 -3.61
CA GLU A 398 -9.39 -23.67 -3.46
C GLU A 398 -9.76 -24.33 -2.11
N LYS A 399 -8.94 -25.25 -1.63
CA LYS A 399 -9.11 -25.91 -0.34
C LYS A 399 -8.85 -24.99 0.85
N PHE A 400 -8.12 -23.90 0.62
CA PHE A 400 -7.74 -22.92 1.65
C PHE A 400 -8.58 -21.65 1.61
N SER A 401 -9.47 -21.46 0.60
CA SER A 401 -10.32 -20.28 0.47
C SER A 401 -11.42 -20.23 1.52
N GLU A 402 -11.92 -21.37 1.98
CA GLU A 402 -13.01 -21.49 2.95
C GLU A 402 -12.55 -21.46 4.41
N ASN A 403 -11.30 -21.80 4.65
CA ASN A 403 -10.71 -21.77 6.00
C ASN A 403 -9.23 -21.41 5.89
N PRO A 404 -8.85 -20.12 6.06
CA PRO A 404 -7.45 -19.78 6.18
C PRO A 404 -6.92 -20.56 7.40
N TYR A 405 -6.17 -21.63 7.15
CA TYR A 405 -5.58 -22.47 8.16
C TYR A 405 -4.82 -21.59 9.16
N ILE A 406 -5.40 -21.43 10.33
CA ILE A 406 -4.72 -20.94 11.51
C ILE A 406 -4.01 -22.18 12.06
N PRO A 407 -2.67 -22.34 11.93
CA PRO A 407 -2.00 -23.41 12.61
C PRO A 407 -2.19 -23.18 14.11
N GLU A 408 -2.34 -24.25 14.87
CA GLU A 408 -2.14 -24.18 16.31
C GLU A 408 -0.87 -23.36 16.54
N VAL A 409 -1.04 -22.22 17.16
CA VAL A 409 0.05 -21.34 17.57
C VAL A 409 0.81 -22.16 18.58
N LEU A 410 1.91 -22.78 18.17
CA LEU A 410 2.91 -23.19 19.14
C LEU A 410 3.32 -21.90 19.81
N ASP A 411 2.94 -21.76 21.10
CA ASP A 411 3.36 -20.71 21.98
C ASP A 411 4.90 -20.74 22.12
N ILE A 412 5.56 -20.25 21.10
CA ILE A 412 6.97 -19.91 21.18
C ILE A 412 6.95 -18.44 21.60
N PRO A 413 7.43 -18.11 22.80
CA PRO A 413 7.46 -16.74 23.24
C PRO A 413 8.21 -15.92 22.17
N TYR A 414 7.52 -14.98 21.57
CA TYR A 414 8.12 -13.98 20.72
C TYR A 414 9.18 -13.28 21.55
N ILE A 415 10.44 -13.44 21.21
CA ILE A 415 11.52 -12.68 21.83
C ILE A 415 11.31 -11.23 21.35
N SER A 416 10.42 -10.54 22.06
CA SER A 416 10.09 -9.13 21.89
C SER A 416 11.28 -8.29 22.35
N GLY A 417 12.26 -8.12 21.54
CA GLY A 417 13.45 -7.34 21.88
C GLY A 417 14.34 -7.04 20.70
N VAL A 418 14.04 -7.59 19.55
CA VAL A 418 14.91 -7.42 18.39
C VAL A 418 14.06 -7.26 17.14
N VAL A 419 13.79 -6.05 16.81
CA VAL A 419 13.41 -5.43 15.54
C VAL A 419 12.17 -4.54 15.65
N THR A 420 12.31 -3.43 16.33
CA THR A 420 11.80 -2.16 15.83
C THR A 420 12.97 -1.53 15.10
N GLU A 421 13.02 -1.64 13.77
CA GLU A 421 13.58 -0.69 12.80
C GLU A 421 13.59 -1.31 11.40
#